data_39a77eae691538121e9d8cca240ae541
#
_entry.id   39a77eae691538121e9d8cca240ae541
#
_cell.length_a   1.000
_cell.length_b   1.000
_cell.length_c   1.000
_cell.angle_alpha   90.00
_cell.angle_beta   90.00
_cell.angle_gamma   90.00
#
_symmetry.space_group_name_H-M   'P 1'
#
loop_
_entity.id
_entity.type
_entity.pdbx_description
1 polymer ?
#
loop_
_entity_poly.entity_id
_entity_poly.type
_entity_poly.pdbx_seq_one_letter_code
_entity_poly.pdbx_strand_id
1 'polypeptide(L)'
;MIEPLTHTALDGTAHGFFTRQGGVSTDLYESLNVGLGSDDAHSRVLENRDRVRQYLSATALVTAYQTHSTVTAFVDTPKEAIKADALVTKTRGLAIGALAADCAPVLLADAENGIIGAAHSGWRGAF
;
A
#
# COMPACT_ATOMS: atom_id res chain seq x y z
N MET A 1 -1.51 10.96 14.55
CA MET A 1 -0.95 9.65 14.91
C MET A 1 -1.48 8.59 13.96
N ILE A 2 -0.60 7.73 13.46
CA ILE A 2 -0.99 6.63 12.58
C ILE A 2 -1.54 5.48 13.40
N GLU A 3 -2.78 5.09 13.12
CA GLU A 3 -3.45 3.97 13.79
C GLU A 3 -4.18 3.12 12.75
N PRO A 4 -3.45 2.25 12.03
CA PRO A 4 -4.09 1.41 11.01
C PRO A 4 -4.93 0.32 11.65
N LEU A 5 -5.90 -0.18 10.90
CA LEU A 5 -6.63 -1.38 11.25
C LEU A 5 -5.76 -2.60 10.95
N THR A 6 -5.81 -3.59 11.82
CA THR A 6 -5.07 -4.85 11.63
C THR A 6 -6.02 -6.03 11.82
N HIS A 7 -5.56 -7.22 11.39
CA HIS A 7 -6.34 -8.43 11.53
C HIS A 7 -5.45 -9.60 11.97
N THR A 8 -5.98 -10.45 12.84
CA THR A 8 -5.25 -11.59 13.39
C THR A 8 -4.86 -12.62 12.33
N ALA A 9 -5.59 -12.70 11.22
CA ALA A 9 -5.22 -13.60 10.12
C ALA A 9 -3.85 -13.28 9.52
N LEU A 10 -3.35 -12.06 9.73
CA LEU A 10 -2.04 -11.62 9.23
C LEU A 10 -1.01 -11.49 10.36
N ASP A 11 -1.27 -12.06 11.52
CA ASP A 11 -0.31 -12.04 12.63
C ASP A 11 1.00 -12.69 12.19
N GLY A 12 2.12 -12.08 12.59
CA GLY A 12 3.44 -12.49 12.14
C GLY A 12 3.92 -11.77 10.89
N THR A 13 3.05 -11.06 10.20
CA THR A 13 3.39 -10.20 9.06
C THR A 13 3.07 -8.76 9.42
N ALA A 14 4.02 -7.85 9.28
CA ALA A 14 3.76 -6.43 9.50
C ALA A 14 2.75 -5.95 8.45
N HIS A 15 1.64 -5.42 8.89
CA HIS A 15 0.55 -5.01 8.00
C HIS A 15 -0.30 -3.91 8.61
N GLY A 16 -1.12 -3.28 7.79
CA GLY A 16 -2.11 -2.34 8.25
C GLY A 16 -3.00 -1.86 7.12
N PHE A 17 -4.26 -1.62 7.44
CA PHE A 17 -5.19 -0.89 6.58
C PHE A 17 -5.20 0.54 7.10
N PHE A 18 -4.46 1.40 6.44
CA PHE A 18 -4.25 2.78 6.89
C PHE A 18 -5.44 3.62 6.50
N THR A 19 -5.86 4.48 7.43
CA THR A 19 -6.97 5.40 7.23
C THR A 19 -6.43 6.77 6.79
N ARG A 20 -7.30 7.75 6.72
CA ARG A 20 -6.89 9.12 6.40
C ARG A 20 -6.11 9.80 7.52
N GLN A 21 -6.06 9.22 8.71
CA GLN A 21 -5.47 9.85 9.88
C GLN A 21 -3.96 9.65 9.98
N GLY A 22 -3.28 10.64 10.53
CA GLY A 22 -1.87 10.53 10.90
C GLY A 22 -0.88 11.12 9.90
N GLY A 23 -1.35 11.86 8.91
CA GLY A 23 -0.51 12.48 7.90
C GLY A 23 -0.38 13.98 8.02
N VAL A 24 0.25 14.58 7.00
CA VAL A 24 0.55 16.02 6.94
C VAL A 24 -0.21 16.77 5.84
N SER A 25 -0.96 16.05 5.01
CA SER A 25 -1.76 16.67 3.96
C SER A 25 -2.96 17.43 4.54
N THR A 26 -3.41 18.44 3.81
CA THR A 26 -4.48 19.34 4.26
C THR A 26 -5.63 19.39 3.25
N ASP A 27 -6.74 20.01 3.65
CA ASP A 27 -7.93 20.24 2.83
C ASP A 27 -8.47 18.92 2.26
N LEU A 28 -8.62 18.85 0.94
CA LEU A 28 -9.18 17.70 0.25
C LEU A 28 -8.43 16.40 0.55
N TYR A 29 -7.13 16.49 0.80
CA TYR A 29 -6.25 15.33 1.00
C TYR A 29 -5.96 15.01 2.47
N GLU A 30 -6.68 15.64 3.40
CA GLU A 30 -6.44 15.47 4.84
C GLU A 30 -6.67 14.02 5.26
N SER A 31 -5.70 13.36 5.86
CA SER A 31 -4.36 13.86 6.13
C SER A 31 -3.28 12.92 5.61
N LEU A 32 -3.51 11.60 5.55
CA LEU A 32 -2.51 10.59 5.18
C LEU A 32 -2.64 10.22 3.70
N ASN A 33 -2.60 11.20 2.82
CA ASN A 33 -2.61 10.92 1.39
C ASN A 33 -1.27 10.35 0.94
N VAL A 34 -1.29 9.14 0.41
CA VAL A 34 -0.08 8.42 -0.05
C VAL A 34 -0.04 8.24 -1.57
N GLY A 35 -0.97 8.84 -2.28
CA GLY A 35 -1.10 8.71 -3.72
C GLY A 35 -0.12 9.59 -4.48
N LEU A 36 0.91 8.98 -5.09
CA LEU A 36 1.90 9.70 -5.89
C LEU A 36 1.29 10.38 -7.12
N GLY A 37 0.16 9.86 -7.62
CA GLY A 37 -0.54 10.42 -8.77
C GLY A 37 -1.57 11.48 -8.44
N SER A 38 -1.71 11.87 -7.17
CA SER A 38 -2.66 12.91 -6.77
C SER A 38 -2.11 14.30 -7.03
N ASP A 39 -2.99 15.31 -6.97
CA ASP A 39 -2.60 16.72 -7.14
C ASP A 39 -2.13 17.36 -5.83
N ASP A 40 -1.96 16.59 -4.78
CA ASP A 40 -1.41 17.07 -3.51
C ASP A 40 0.06 17.46 -3.67
N ALA A 41 0.56 18.30 -2.76
CA ALA A 41 1.97 18.65 -2.75
C ALA A 41 2.82 17.39 -2.63
N HIS A 42 3.75 17.19 -3.56
CA HIS A 42 4.58 15.98 -3.63
C HIS A 42 5.34 15.73 -2.33
N SER A 43 5.86 16.79 -1.71
CA SER A 43 6.56 16.70 -0.42
C SER A 43 5.69 16.13 0.70
N ARG A 44 4.41 16.49 0.73
CA ARG A 44 3.46 15.97 1.72
C ARG A 44 3.16 14.50 1.49
N VAL A 45 2.97 14.11 0.23
CA VAL A 45 2.76 12.71 -0.14
C VAL A 45 3.96 11.85 0.27
N LEU A 46 5.17 12.32 -0.01
CA LEU A 46 6.40 11.60 0.38
C LEU A 46 6.52 11.46 1.90
N GLU A 47 6.22 12.52 2.65
CA GLU A 47 6.23 12.46 4.12
C GLU A 47 5.19 11.45 4.63
N ASN A 48 3.99 11.45 4.07
CA ASN A 48 2.94 10.50 4.45
C ASN A 48 3.37 9.07 4.17
N ARG A 49 3.95 8.82 3.00
CA ARG A 49 4.45 7.50 2.62
C ARG A 49 5.57 7.05 3.55
N ASP A 50 6.44 7.96 3.95
CA ASP A 50 7.52 7.64 4.88
C ASP A 50 6.98 7.25 6.26
N ARG A 51 5.93 7.90 6.73
CA ARG A 51 5.26 7.53 7.99
C ARG A 51 4.69 6.12 7.95
N VAL A 52 4.08 5.74 6.84
CA VAL A 52 3.59 4.36 6.64
C VAL A 52 4.76 3.38 6.64
N ARG A 53 5.81 3.69 5.90
CA ARG A 53 7.02 2.86 5.84
C ARG A 53 7.60 2.64 7.23
N GLN A 54 7.76 3.71 8.01
CA GLN A 54 8.30 3.64 9.37
C GLN A 54 7.40 2.80 10.29
N TYR A 55 6.11 2.97 10.21
CA TYR A 55 5.16 2.15 10.99
C TYR A 55 5.37 0.67 10.74
N LEU A 56 5.58 0.29 9.48
CA LEU A 56 5.80 -1.11 9.09
C LEU A 56 7.22 -1.59 9.33
N SER A 57 8.12 -0.73 9.78
CA SER A 57 9.56 -1.03 9.94
C SER A 57 10.20 -1.54 8.65
N ALA A 58 9.74 -1.01 7.51
CA ALA A 58 10.23 -1.43 6.20
C ALA A 58 11.37 -0.52 5.72
N THR A 59 12.20 -1.06 4.82
CA THR A 59 13.28 -0.27 4.18
C THR A 59 12.76 0.55 3.01
N ALA A 60 11.69 0.09 2.37
CA ALA A 60 11.05 0.81 1.26
C ALA A 60 9.57 0.47 1.20
N LEU A 61 8.79 1.37 0.61
CA LEU A 61 7.38 1.18 0.33
C LEU A 61 7.14 1.29 -1.17
N VAL A 62 6.54 0.27 -1.76
CA VAL A 62 6.22 0.22 -3.20
C VAL A 62 4.71 0.14 -3.36
N THR A 63 4.17 1.02 -4.19
CA THR A 63 2.78 0.97 -4.65
C THR A 63 2.77 1.01 -6.17
N ALA A 64 1.70 0.49 -6.78
CA ALA A 64 1.57 0.45 -8.22
C ALA A 64 0.74 1.63 -8.74
N TYR A 65 0.87 1.91 -10.02
CA TYR A 65 -0.07 2.74 -10.76
C TYR A 65 -1.25 1.84 -11.14
N GLN A 66 -2.35 1.99 -10.41
CA GLN A 66 -3.53 1.14 -10.51
C GLN A 66 -4.46 1.66 -11.60
N THR A 67 -4.90 0.77 -12.48
CA THR A 67 -5.76 1.12 -13.62
C THR A 67 -7.06 0.32 -13.66
N HIS A 68 -7.46 -0.26 -12.52
CA HIS A 68 -8.61 -1.15 -12.41
C HIS A 68 -8.47 -2.40 -13.29
N SER A 69 -7.27 -2.92 -13.37
CA SER A 69 -6.92 -4.11 -14.14
C SER A 69 -6.91 -5.37 -13.25
N THR A 70 -6.56 -6.49 -13.87
CA THR A 70 -6.29 -7.74 -13.17
C THR A 70 -4.81 -8.10 -13.18
N VAL A 71 -3.95 -7.14 -13.52
CA VAL A 71 -2.51 -7.36 -13.64
C VAL A 71 -1.88 -7.44 -12.25
N THR A 72 -1.09 -8.50 -12.04
CA THR A 72 -0.29 -8.69 -10.83
C THR A 72 1.18 -8.60 -11.20
N ALA A 73 1.94 -7.78 -10.46
CA ALA A 73 3.37 -7.63 -10.66
C ALA A 73 4.13 -8.22 -9.48
N PHE A 74 5.18 -8.98 -9.79
CA PHE A 74 6.13 -9.47 -8.79
C PHE A 74 7.25 -8.44 -8.62
N VAL A 75 7.53 -8.05 -7.38
CA VAL A 75 8.50 -6.98 -7.08
C VAL A 75 9.57 -7.54 -6.16
N ASP A 76 10.82 -7.48 -6.56
CA ASP A 76 11.96 -7.94 -5.76
C ASP A 76 12.85 -6.80 -5.26
N THR A 77 12.76 -5.64 -5.89
CA THR A 77 13.49 -4.43 -5.51
C THR A 77 12.56 -3.21 -5.56
N PRO A 78 12.89 -2.11 -4.87
CA PRO A 78 12.09 -0.90 -4.99
C PRO A 78 12.02 -0.41 -6.43
N LYS A 79 10.81 -0.16 -6.91
CA LYS A 79 10.54 0.32 -8.27
C LYS A 79 9.43 1.36 -8.24
N GLU A 80 9.44 2.23 -9.26
CA GLU A 80 8.39 3.20 -9.49
C GLU A 80 7.70 2.92 -10.83
N ALA A 81 6.53 3.53 -11.02
CA ALA A 81 5.77 3.47 -12.27
C ALA A 81 5.38 2.05 -12.71
N ILE A 82 5.16 1.14 -11.76
CA ILE A 82 4.64 -0.19 -12.06
C ILE A 82 3.15 -0.08 -12.35
N LYS A 83 2.72 -0.53 -13.52
CA LYS A 83 1.29 -0.58 -13.88
C LYS A 83 0.70 -1.93 -13.49
N ALA A 84 -0.04 -1.97 -12.40
CA ALA A 84 -0.67 -3.19 -11.90
C ALA A 84 -1.72 -2.82 -10.86
N ASP A 85 -2.63 -3.73 -10.58
CA ASP A 85 -3.58 -3.58 -9.48
C ASP A 85 -3.25 -4.51 -8.31
N ALA A 86 -2.24 -5.35 -8.45
CA ALA A 86 -1.73 -6.17 -7.36
C ALA A 86 -0.21 -6.27 -7.41
N LEU A 87 0.39 -6.30 -6.25
CA LEU A 87 1.83 -6.51 -6.07
C LEU A 87 2.07 -7.72 -5.20
N VAL A 88 3.09 -8.48 -5.52
CA VAL A 88 3.53 -9.64 -4.75
C VAL A 88 5.04 -9.53 -4.54
N THR A 89 5.52 -9.86 -3.35
CA THR A 89 6.94 -9.87 -3.06
C THR A 89 7.30 -10.97 -2.07
N LYS A 90 8.54 -11.44 -2.12
CA LYS A 90 9.18 -12.24 -1.07
C LYS A 90 10.41 -11.56 -0.49
N THR A 91 10.66 -10.33 -0.84
CA THR A 91 11.81 -9.59 -0.35
C THR A 91 11.55 -9.07 1.05
N ARG A 92 12.37 -9.46 2.01
CA ARG A 92 12.28 -8.96 3.38
C ARG A 92 12.59 -7.47 3.43
N GLY A 93 11.84 -6.74 4.24
CA GLY A 93 12.00 -5.30 4.39
C GLY A 93 11.32 -4.48 3.32
N LEU A 94 10.77 -5.10 2.28
CA LEU A 94 10.03 -4.40 1.24
C LEU A 94 8.53 -4.41 1.58
N ALA A 95 7.97 -3.25 1.83
CA ALA A 95 6.53 -3.10 2.01
C ALA A 95 5.87 -2.85 0.66
N ILE A 96 4.77 -3.54 0.42
CA ILE A 96 3.95 -3.33 -0.77
C ILE A 96 2.57 -2.89 -0.34
N GLY A 97 1.94 -2.03 -1.14
CA GLY A 97 0.64 -1.49 -0.78
C GLY A 97 -0.29 -1.31 -1.96
N ALA A 98 -1.57 -1.36 -1.68
CA ALA A 98 -2.62 -1.01 -2.60
C ALA A 98 -3.33 0.24 -2.11
N LEU A 99 -3.66 1.14 -3.01
CA LEU A 99 -4.35 2.38 -2.72
C LEU A 99 -5.83 2.20 -3.03
N ALA A 100 -6.68 2.64 -2.12
CA ALA A 100 -8.12 2.57 -2.32
C ALA A 100 -8.80 3.78 -1.68
N ALA A 101 -9.81 4.32 -2.35
CA ALA A 101 -10.72 5.29 -1.76
C ALA A 101 -12.03 4.60 -1.40
N ASP A 102 -12.66 3.94 -2.38
CA ASP A 102 -13.94 3.25 -2.23
C ASP A 102 -13.92 1.84 -2.84
N CYS A 103 -12.77 1.38 -3.33
CA CYS A 103 -12.57 0.00 -3.77
C CYS A 103 -12.09 -0.88 -2.61
N ALA A 104 -12.01 -2.18 -2.81
CA ALA A 104 -11.62 -3.12 -1.77
C ALA A 104 -10.10 -3.41 -1.85
N PRO A 105 -9.32 -3.00 -0.85
CA PRO A 105 -7.95 -3.47 -0.74
C PRO A 105 -7.92 -4.87 -0.11
N VAL A 106 -7.07 -5.73 -0.64
CA VAL A 106 -6.92 -7.11 -0.15
C VAL A 106 -5.45 -7.34 0.19
N LEU A 107 -5.18 -7.82 1.40
CA LEU A 107 -3.85 -8.19 1.84
C LEU A 107 -3.77 -9.72 1.98
N LEU A 108 -2.68 -10.29 1.51
CA LEU A 108 -2.44 -11.73 1.48
C LEU A 108 -1.07 -12.03 2.05
N ALA A 109 -0.96 -13.13 2.77
CA ALA A 109 0.32 -13.58 3.30
C ALA A 109 0.41 -15.10 3.29
N ASP A 110 1.55 -15.60 2.83
CA ASP A 110 1.94 -17.00 2.93
C ASP A 110 3.20 -17.06 3.80
N ALA A 111 3.00 -17.28 5.10
CA ALA A 111 4.11 -17.25 6.06
C ALA A 111 5.11 -18.38 5.85
N GLU A 112 4.67 -19.54 5.37
CA GLU A 112 5.56 -20.68 5.11
C GLU A 112 6.58 -20.36 4.02
N ASN A 113 6.13 -19.72 2.94
CA ASN A 113 6.98 -19.42 1.78
C ASN A 113 7.53 -17.99 1.80
N GLY A 114 7.17 -17.19 2.79
CA GLY A 114 7.63 -15.81 2.91
C GLY A 114 7.15 -14.91 1.80
N ILE A 115 5.93 -15.11 1.32
CA ILE A 115 5.34 -14.35 0.21
C ILE A 115 4.20 -13.49 0.75
N ILE A 116 4.16 -12.23 0.36
CA ILE A 116 3.06 -11.33 0.67
C ILE A 116 2.49 -10.71 -0.60
N GLY A 117 1.23 -10.34 -0.52
CA GLY A 117 0.52 -9.69 -1.62
C GLY A 117 -0.36 -8.55 -1.14
N ALA A 118 -0.49 -7.54 -1.99
CA ALA A 118 -1.42 -6.43 -1.78
C ALA A 118 -2.14 -6.16 -3.10
N ALA A 119 -3.46 -6.21 -3.08
CA ALA A 119 -4.27 -6.07 -4.28
C ALA A 119 -5.32 -4.97 -4.12
N HIS A 120 -5.52 -4.22 -5.18
CA HIS A 120 -6.63 -3.30 -5.33
C HIS A 120 -7.72 -4.01 -6.13
N SER A 121 -8.89 -4.20 -5.52
CA SER A 121 -10.01 -4.86 -6.18
C SER A 121 -11.15 -3.87 -6.36
N GLY A 122 -11.27 -3.31 -7.58
CA GLY A 122 -12.44 -2.58 -8.00
C GLY A 122 -13.53 -3.54 -8.45
N TRP A 123 -14.68 -3.00 -8.89
CA TRP A 123 -15.79 -3.86 -9.29
C TRP A 123 -15.46 -4.80 -10.45
N ARG A 124 -14.56 -4.38 -11.36
CA ARG A 124 -14.10 -5.22 -12.47
C ARG A 124 -13.17 -6.35 -12.00
N GLY A 125 -12.26 -6.04 -11.08
CA GLY A 125 -11.32 -7.02 -10.54
C GLY A 125 -11.98 -8.03 -9.61
N ALA A 126 -13.11 -7.68 -8.99
CA ALA A 126 -13.85 -8.56 -8.09
C ALA A 126 -14.66 -9.63 -8.84
N PHE A 127 -14.91 -9.44 -10.10
CA PHE A 127 -15.61 -10.41 -10.95
C PHE A 127 -14.63 -11.23 -11.78
#